data_10ec4fad7934ff7b5a058282ba5e9fa1
#
_entry.id   10ec4fad7934ff7b5a058282ba5e9fa1
#
_cell.length_a   1.000
_cell.length_b   1.000
_cell.length_c   1.000
_cell.angle_alpha   90.00
_cell.angle_beta   90.00
_cell.angle_gamma   90.00
#
_symmetry.space_group_name_H-M   'P 1'
#
loop_
_entity.id
_entity.type
_entity.pdbx_description
1 polymer ?
#
loop_
_entity_poly.entity_id
_entity_poly.type
_entity_poly.pdbx_seq_one_letter_code
_entity_poly.pdbx_strand_id
1 'polypeptide(L)'
;NPTTVDATMTNHHLKDVIEVEDTLEAYIDFNGVHASFYATTSYCADVAPLIEIACENMTIRVEDPHVTVYPKDAAPYQLSVETLAPIGKSYWGTGHTACISDFYQSLRDNRRFSLNLETMEPSIRLMLGTYESARSGHSVTLIEQ
;
A
#
# COMPACT_ATOMS: atom_id res chain seq x y z
N ASN A 1 1.85 -13.50 4.11
CA ASN A 1 3.09 -12.74 3.87
C ASN A 1 3.48 -12.86 2.40
N PRO A 2 4.11 -11.84 1.79
CA PRO A 2 4.64 -11.94 0.44
C PRO A 2 5.81 -12.94 0.41
N THR A 3 5.91 -13.71 -0.68
CA THR A 3 6.92 -14.76 -0.87
C THR A 3 8.00 -14.36 -1.86
N THR A 4 7.60 -13.68 -2.94
CA THR A 4 8.53 -13.17 -3.95
C THR A 4 8.09 -11.80 -4.45
N VAL A 5 9.04 -11.03 -4.95
CA VAL A 5 8.80 -9.77 -5.64
C VAL A 5 9.68 -9.64 -6.86
N ASP A 6 9.10 -9.16 -7.95
CA ASP A 6 9.78 -8.76 -9.19
C ASP A 6 9.44 -7.29 -9.45
N ALA A 7 10.43 -6.41 -9.57
CA ALA A 7 10.21 -4.98 -9.62
C ALA A 7 11.12 -4.26 -10.60
N THR A 8 10.62 -3.12 -11.10
CA THR A 8 11.37 -2.15 -11.88
C THR A 8 11.22 -0.75 -11.29
N MET A 9 12.26 0.04 -11.37
CA MET A 9 12.27 1.45 -10.96
C MET A 9 12.82 2.30 -12.10
N THR A 10 12.20 3.45 -12.31
CA THR A 10 12.67 4.43 -13.28
C THR A 10 12.70 5.84 -12.68
N ASN A 11 13.58 6.66 -13.20
CA ASN A 11 13.63 8.10 -12.95
C ASN A 11 13.75 8.81 -14.31
N HIS A 12 12.63 8.91 -15.02
CA HIS A 12 12.60 9.51 -16.35
C HIS A 12 12.12 10.96 -16.33
N HIS A 13 11.13 11.24 -15.50
CA HIS A 13 10.46 12.53 -15.45
C HIS A 13 11.21 13.54 -14.56
N LEU A 14 11.71 13.07 -13.43
CA LEU A 14 12.38 13.91 -12.43
C LEU A 14 13.90 13.65 -12.36
N LYS A 15 14.49 13.13 -13.44
CA LYS A 15 15.88 12.68 -13.51
C LYS A 15 16.92 13.69 -12.98
N ASP A 16 16.71 14.95 -13.22
CA ASP A 16 17.66 16.01 -12.81
C ASP A 16 17.17 16.79 -11.56
N VAL A 17 16.11 16.29 -10.91
CA VAL A 17 15.46 16.95 -9.78
C VAL A 17 15.60 16.11 -8.50
N ILE A 18 15.45 14.78 -8.61
CA ILE A 18 15.56 13.84 -7.48
C ILE A 18 16.59 12.75 -7.76
N GLU A 19 17.20 12.23 -6.70
CA GLU A 19 18.23 11.19 -6.78
C GLU A 19 17.67 9.75 -6.72
N VAL A 20 16.36 9.63 -6.51
CA VAL A 20 15.63 8.35 -6.38
C VAL A 20 14.69 8.15 -7.55
N GLU A 21 13.97 7.04 -7.56
CA GLU A 21 12.95 6.75 -8.56
C GLU A 21 11.78 7.74 -8.49
N ASP A 22 11.21 8.06 -9.65
CA ASP A 22 9.93 8.74 -9.78
C ASP A 22 8.77 7.76 -10.06
N THR A 23 9.08 6.55 -10.48
CA THR A 23 8.11 5.50 -10.81
C THR A 23 8.64 4.13 -10.40
N LEU A 24 7.79 3.34 -9.76
CA LEU A 24 8.04 1.96 -9.36
C LEU A 24 6.88 1.07 -9.78
N GLU A 25 7.21 -0.07 -10.39
CA GLU A 25 6.28 -1.14 -10.73
C GLU A 25 6.76 -2.43 -10.08
N ALA A 26 5.84 -3.19 -9.47
CA ALA A 26 6.19 -4.47 -8.90
C ALA A 26 5.10 -5.52 -9.10
N TYR A 27 5.53 -6.76 -9.32
CA TYR A 27 4.69 -7.93 -9.28
C TYR A 27 5.04 -8.75 -8.02
N ILE A 28 4.06 -9.02 -7.19
CA ILE A 28 4.26 -9.60 -5.87
C ILE A 28 3.46 -10.90 -5.79
N ASP A 29 4.11 -11.98 -5.32
CA ASP A 29 3.42 -13.24 -5.03
C ASP A 29 3.23 -13.41 -3.52
N PHE A 30 2.03 -13.81 -3.13
CA PHE A 30 1.61 -14.15 -1.77
C PHE A 30 1.23 -15.63 -1.71
N ASN A 31 2.18 -16.51 -2.04
CA ASN A 31 1.97 -17.96 -2.07
C ASN A 31 0.84 -18.38 -3.05
N GLY A 32 0.93 -17.90 -4.29
CA GLY A 32 -0.03 -18.16 -5.36
C GLY A 32 -1.16 -17.13 -5.50
N VAL A 33 -1.25 -16.15 -4.61
CA VAL A 33 -2.08 -14.96 -4.80
C VAL A 33 -1.20 -13.82 -5.30
N HIS A 34 -1.52 -13.30 -6.46
CA HIS A 34 -0.69 -12.31 -7.14
C HIS A 34 -1.22 -10.90 -6.94
N ALA A 35 -0.31 -9.95 -6.77
CA ALA A 35 -0.61 -8.54 -6.74
C ALA A 35 0.29 -7.77 -7.71
N SER A 36 -0.26 -6.75 -8.35
CA SER A 36 0.49 -5.76 -9.12
C SER A 36 0.48 -4.44 -8.37
N PHE A 37 1.63 -3.81 -8.27
CA PHE A 37 1.80 -2.52 -7.62
C PHE A 37 2.37 -1.52 -8.62
N TYR A 38 1.80 -0.33 -8.65
CA TYR A 38 2.30 0.79 -9.43
C TYR A 38 2.26 2.05 -8.57
N ALA A 39 3.36 2.74 -8.48
CA ALA A 39 3.45 4.03 -7.81
C ALA A 39 4.30 5.00 -8.64
N THR A 40 3.83 6.23 -8.78
CA THR A 40 4.57 7.29 -9.48
C THR A 40 4.31 8.65 -8.83
N THR A 41 5.34 9.48 -8.79
CA THR A 41 5.22 10.91 -8.42
C THR A 41 4.95 11.79 -9.65
N SER A 42 4.89 11.18 -10.84
CA SER A 42 4.74 11.87 -12.14
C SER A 42 3.34 11.70 -12.75
N TYR A 43 2.35 11.34 -11.94
CA TYR A 43 0.98 11.22 -12.41
C TYR A 43 0.41 12.59 -12.80
N CYS A 44 -0.35 12.64 -13.90
CA CYS A 44 -0.82 13.92 -14.47
C CYS A 44 -1.92 14.61 -13.68
N ALA A 45 -2.50 13.95 -12.68
CA ALA A 45 -3.58 14.47 -11.85
C ALA A 45 -3.37 14.09 -10.39
N ASP A 46 -3.90 14.91 -9.48
CA ASP A 46 -3.96 14.58 -8.05
C ASP A 46 -5.18 13.68 -7.83
N VAL A 47 -4.94 12.39 -7.70
CA VAL A 47 -5.97 11.37 -7.51
C VAL A 47 -5.68 10.55 -6.26
N ALA A 48 -6.73 10.01 -5.65
CA ALA A 48 -6.58 9.11 -4.52
C ALA A 48 -5.86 7.81 -4.94
N PRO A 49 -5.05 7.22 -4.05
CA PRO A 49 -4.54 5.87 -4.27
C PRO A 49 -5.68 4.88 -4.47
N LEU A 50 -5.52 3.98 -5.45
CA LEU A 50 -6.48 2.93 -5.75
C LEU A 50 -5.95 1.59 -5.25
N ILE A 51 -6.78 0.84 -4.51
CA ILE A 51 -6.56 -0.56 -4.19
C ILE A 51 -7.75 -1.35 -4.73
N GLU A 52 -7.47 -2.35 -5.56
CA GLU A 52 -8.49 -3.27 -6.04
C GLU A 52 -8.16 -4.69 -5.61
N ILE A 53 -9.12 -5.39 -4.99
CA ILE A 53 -8.99 -6.74 -4.47
C ILE A 53 -9.99 -7.63 -5.17
N ALA A 54 -9.52 -8.51 -6.04
CA ALA A 54 -10.34 -9.51 -6.70
C ALA A 54 -10.47 -10.75 -5.80
N CYS A 55 -11.69 -11.05 -5.38
CA CYS A 55 -12.04 -12.23 -4.62
C CYS A 55 -12.87 -13.20 -5.48
N GLU A 56 -13.11 -14.42 -4.99
CA GLU A 56 -13.91 -15.44 -5.70
C GLU A 56 -15.33 -14.97 -6.04
N ASN A 57 -15.98 -14.25 -5.13
CA ASN A 57 -17.38 -13.87 -5.24
C ASN A 57 -17.62 -12.35 -5.30
N MET A 58 -16.58 -11.55 -5.25
CA MET A 58 -16.68 -10.09 -5.33
C MET A 58 -15.37 -9.44 -5.72
N THR A 59 -15.44 -8.21 -6.18
CA THR A 59 -14.28 -7.30 -6.23
C THR A 59 -14.51 -6.15 -5.25
N ILE A 60 -13.49 -5.80 -4.49
CA ILE A 60 -13.50 -4.67 -3.56
C ILE A 60 -12.58 -3.60 -4.13
N ARG A 61 -13.09 -2.39 -4.31
CA ARG A 61 -12.31 -1.24 -4.78
C ARG A 61 -12.29 -0.17 -3.69
N VAL A 62 -11.08 0.19 -3.28
CA VAL A 62 -10.83 1.26 -2.30
C VAL A 62 -10.20 2.44 -3.02
N GLU A 63 -10.87 3.57 -2.97
CA GLU A 63 -10.44 4.84 -3.59
C GLU A 63 -10.86 5.96 -2.62
N ASP A 64 -9.98 6.25 -1.67
CA ASP A 64 -10.27 7.07 -0.48
C ASP A 64 -11.08 8.33 -0.81
N PRO A 65 -12.19 8.62 -0.12
CA PRO A 65 -12.76 7.90 1.03
C PRO A 65 -13.77 6.80 0.68
N HIS A 66 -13.83 6.36 -0.56
CA HIS A 66 -14.86 5.46 -1.06
C HIS A 66 -14.40 4.00 -1.05
N VAL A 67 -15.24 3.12 -0.53
CA VAL A 67 -15.07 1.67 -0.63
C VAL A 67 -16.28 1.11 -1.35
N THR A 68 -16.08 0.60 -2.57
CA THR A 68 -17.14 0.02 -3.39
C THR A 68 -16.96 -1.49 -3.48
N VAL A 69 -18.03 -2.22 -3.24
CA VAL A 69 -18.07 -3.68 -3.38
C VAL A 69 -18.87 -4.01 -4.63
N TYR A 70 -18.31 -4.86 -5.49
CA TYR A 70 -18.91 -5.39 -6.71
C TYR A 70 -19.15 -6.90 -6.51
N PRO A 71 -20.30 -7.33 -5.98
CA PRO A 71 -20.63 -8.74 -5.84
C PRO A 71 -20.83 -9.38 -7.22
N LYS A 72 -20.52 -10.67 -7.35
CA LYS A 72 -20.69 -11.44 -8.59
C LYS A 72 -22.15 -11.48 -9.08
N ASP A 73 -23.08 -11.65 -8.15
CA ASP A 73 -24.49 -11.92 -8.47
C ASP A 73 -25.45 -10.87 -7.89
N ALA A 74 -24.97 -9.67 -7.55
CA ALA A 74 -25.77 -8.58 -7.01
C ALA A 74 -25.29 -7.21 -7.52
N ALA A 75 -26.11 -6.18 -7.33
CA ALA A 75 -25.76 -4.82 -7.69
C ALA A 75 -24.59 -4.31 -6.80
N PRO A 76 -23.66 -3.51 -7.36
CA PRO A 76 -22.61 -2.86 -6.58
C PRO A 76 -23.20 -1.97 -5.48
N TYR A 77 -22.48 -1.88 -4.37
CA TYR A 77 -22.84 -0.98 -3.26
C TYR A 77 -21.59 -0.35 -2.65
N GLN A 78 -21.77 0.80 -2.03
CA GLN A 78 -20.70 1.49 -1.29
C GLN A 78 -20.82 1.19 0.21
N LEU A 79 -19.68 0.96 0.83
CA LEU A 79 -19.57 0.91 2.29
C LEU A 79 -19.44 2.33 2.82
N SER A 80 -20.19 2.64 3.88
CA SER A 80 -20.02 3.89 4.61
C SER A 80 -18.77 3.80 5.47
N VAL A 81 -17.77 4.60 5.16
CA VAL A 81 -16.56 4.72 5.95
C VAL A 81 -16.63 6.04 6.71
N GLU A 82 -16.48 5.98 8.04
CA GLU A 82 -16.34 7.20 8.84
C GLU A 82 -15.02 7.89 8.46
N THR A 83 -15.13 9.03 7.82
CA THR A 83 -13.98 9.87 7.49
C THR A 83 -13.84 10.98 8.52
N LEU A 84 -12.70 11.05 9.18
CA LEU A 84 -12.33 12.19 10.00
C LEU A 84 -12.05 13.40 9.10
N ALA A 85 -12.38 14.59 9.56
CA ALA A 85 -12.01 15.79 8.83
C ALA A 85 -10.47 15.86 8.68
N PRO A 86 -9.93 16.11 7.48
CA PRO A 86 -8.49 16.19 7.28
C PRO A 86 -7.91 17.37 8.07
N ILE A 87 -6.79 17.15 8.76
CA ILE A 87 -6.01 18.17 9.44
C ILE A 87 -4.85 18.56 8.53
N GLY A 88 -4.83 19.80 8.05
CA GLY A 88 -3.79 20.28 7.14
C GLY A 88 -4.17 20.10 5.67
N LYS A 89 -3.22 19.66 4.85
CA LYS A 89 -3.44 19.52 3.40
C LYS A 89 -4.25 18.26 3.10
N SER A 90 -5.13 18.32 2.11
CA SER A 90 -6.06 17.23 1.77
C SER A 90 -5.37 15.90 1.47
N TYR A 91 -4.19 15.94 0.84
CA TYR A 91 -3.41 14.75 0.49
C TYR A 91 -2.66 14.11 1.67
N TRP A 92 -2.68 14.72 2.87
CA TRP A 92 -2.09 14.08 4.06
C TRP A 92 -2.96 12.94 4.61
N GLY A 93 -4.25 12.93 4.27
CA GLY A 93 -5.19 11.96 4.80
C GLY A 93 -5.43 12.11 6.31
N THR A 94 -6.20 11.19 6.86
CA THR A 94 -6.58 11.19 8.30
C THR A 94 -5.92 10.09 9.10
N GLY A 95 -5.29 9.12 8.43
CA GLY A 95 -4.71 7.92 9.05
C GLY A 95 -3.58 8.22 10.04
N HIS A 96 -2.76 9.24 9.80
CA HIS A 96 -1.67 9.63 10.70
C HIS A 96 -2.18 10.02 12.09
N THR A 97 -3.26 10.80 12.17
CA THR A 97 -3.84 11.21 13.45
C THR A 97 -4.35 9.99 14.23
N ALA A 98 -5.03 9.06 13.55
CA ALA A 98 -5.52 7.83 14.17
C ALA A 98 -4.36 6.96 14.66
N CYS A 99 -3.33 6.77 13.86
CA CYS A 99 -2.14 5.98 14.19
C CYS A 99 -1.41 6.54 15.42
N ILE A 100 -1.14 7.85 15.46
CA ILE A 100 -0.48 8.52 16.57
C ILE A 100 -1.34 8.44 17.84
N SER A 101 -2.64 8.65 17.72
CA SER A 101 -3.58 8.54 18.84
C SER A 101 -3.61 7.12 19.43
N ASP A 102 -3.65 6.09 18.58
CA ASP A 102 -3.62 4.69 18.99
C ASP A 102 -2.30 4.32 19.69
N PHE A 103 -1.17 4.85 19.22
CA PHE A 103 0.12 4.65 19.87
C PHE A 103 0.11 5.16 21.31
N TYR A 104 -0.28 6.42 21.54
CA TYR A 104 -0.34 6.99 22.89
C TYR A 104 -1.41 6.33 23.77
N GLN A 105 -2.53 5.91 23.18
CA GLN A 105 -3.55 5.14 23.89
C GLN A 105 -2.98 3.79 24.34
N SER A 106 -2.23 3.10 23.47
CA SER A 106 -1.59 1.83 23.79
C SER A 106 -0.65 1.93 24.98
N LEU A 107 0.13 3.02 25.06
CA LEU A 107 1.01 3.28 26.20
C LEU A 107 0.22 3.50 27.50
N ARG A 108 -0.87 4.26 27.46
CA ARG A 108 -1.72 4.51 28.64
C ARG A 108 -2.41 3.26 29.15
N ASP A 109 -2.89 2.44 28.22
CA ASP A 109 -3.65 1.23 28.52
C ASP A 109 -2.75 0.01 28.77
N ASN A 110 -1.42 0.20 28.72
CA ASN A 110 -0.42 -0.88 28.82
C ASN A 110 -0.74 -2.06 27.89
N ARG A 111 -1.21 -1.75 26.67
CA ARG A 111 -1.47 -2.74 25.61
C ARG A 111 -0.45 -2.63 24.51
N ARG A 112 -0.30 -3.70 23.75
CA ARG A 112 0.58 -3.71 22.58
C ARG A 112 0.01 -2.80 21.48
N PHE A 113 0.88 -1.95 20.92
CA PHE A 113 0.53 -1.13 19.75
C PHE A 113 0.34 -2.03 18.52
N SER A 114 -0.70 -1.77 17.72
CA SER A 114 -1.06 -2.60 16.58
C SER A 114 0.00 -2.59 15.47
N LEU A 115 0.64 -1.42 15.23
CA LEU A 115 1.72 -1.26 14.24
C LEU A 115 3.10 -1.38 14.90
N ASN A 116 3.35 -2.52 15.57
CA ASN A 116 4.65 -2.83 16.16
C ASN A 116 5.59 -3.49 15.14
N LEU A 117 6.85 -3.71 15.53
CA LEU A 117 7.88 -4.25 14.62
C LEU A 117 7.49 -5.58 14.01
N GLU A 118 6.86 -6.50 14.74
CA GLU A 118 6.47 -7.81 14.21
C GLU A 118 5.37 -7.69 13.16
N THR A 119 4.40 -6.79 13.36
CA THR A 119 3.31 -6.58 12.40
C THR A 119 3.77 -5.79 11.16
N MET A 120 4.80 -4.95 11.29
CA MET A 120 5.34 -4.14 10.20
C MET A 120 6.46 -4.85 9.41
N GLU A 121 7.08 -5.87 9.99
CA GLU A 121 8.22 -6.56 9.42
C GLU A 121 7.97 -7.08 8.00
N PRO A 122 6.82 -7.73 7.67
CA PRO A 122 6.55 -8.20 6.31
C PRO A 122 6.50 -7.06 5.28
N SER A 123 5.96 -5.90 5.67
CA SER A 123 5.91 -4.72 4.80
C SER A 123 7.29 -4.12 4.55
N ILE A 124 8.13 -4.06 5.59
CA ILE A 124 9.51 -3.58 5.49
C ILE A 124 10.33 -4.52 4.61
N ARG A 125 10.19 -5.83 4.81
CA ARG A 125 10.86 -6.86 4.01
C ARG A 125 10.46 -6.77 2.54
N LEU A 126 9.17 -6.60 2.25
CA LEU A 126 8.68 -6.40 0.89
C LEU A 126 9.30 -5.14 0.27
N MET A 127 9.30 -4.03 0.98
CA MET A 127 9.88 -2.78 0.50
C MET A 127 11.37 -2.94 0.15
N LEU A 128 12.16 -3.52 1.05
CA LEU A 128 13.59 -3.75 0.81
C LEU A 128 13.85 -4.71 -0.34
N GLY A 129 13.08 -5.81 -0.41
CA GLY A 129 13.16 -6.77 -1.51
C GLY A 129 12.74 -6.18 -2.86
N THR A 130 11.79 -5.26 -2.86
CA THR A 130 11.40 -4.51 -4.07
C THR A 130 12.56 -3.67 -4.61
N TYR A 131 13.27 -2.95 -3.75
CA TYR A 131 14.48 -2.22 -4.14
C TYR A 131 15.61 -3.14 -4.61
N GLU A 132 15.81 -4.27 -3.95
CA GLU A 132 16.80 -5.26 -4.35
C GLU A 132 16.47 -5.86 -5.73
N SER A 133 15.21 -6.24 -5.95
CA SER A 133 14.74 -6.74 -7.25
C SER A 133 14.97 -5.73 -8.36
N ALA A 134 14.53 -4.50 -8.17
CA ALA A 134 14.66 -3.46 -9.19
C ALA A 134 16.12 -3.10 -9.50
N ARG A 135 17.04 -3.20 -8.53
CA ARG A 135 18.47 -2.94 -8.74
C ARG A 135 19.21 -4.11 -9.41
N SER A 136 18.85 -5.34 -9.05
CA SER A 136 19.48 -6.55 -9.59
C SER A 136 18.91 -6.97 -10.94
N GLY A 137 17.69 -6.53 -11.29
CA GLY A 137 16.94 -6.98 -12.45
C GLY A 137 16.46 -8.45 -12.35
N HIS A 138 16.35 -8.97 -11.12
CA HIS A 138 15.93 -10.34 -10.84
C HIS A 138 14.86 -10.36 -9.75
N SER A 139 13.97 -11.36 -9.82
CA SER A 139 13.01 -11.62 -8.76
C SER A 139 13.72 -11.97 -7.44
N VAL A 140 13.22 -11.45 -6.32
CA VAL A 140 13.75 -11.66 -4.97
C VAL A 140 12.78 -12.49 -4.14
N THR A 141 13.30 -13.50 -3.45
CA THR A 141 12.55 -14.34 -2.51
C THR A 141 12.58 -13.70 -1.11
N LEU A 142 11.39 -13.56 -0.51
CA LEU A 142 11.15 -12.85 0.75
C LEU A 142 10.90 -13.80 1.94
N ILE A 143 11.16 -15.12 1.77
CA ILE A 143 10.90 -16.13 2.80
C ILE A 143 11.90 -15.96 3.96
N GLU A 144 11.45 -16.15 5.20
CA GLU A 144 12.32 -16.24 6.38
C GLU A 144 13.30 -17.41 6.25
N GLN A 145 14.58 -17.12 6.51
CA GLN A 145 15.59 -18.17 6.73
C GLN A 145 15.49 -18.68 8.17
#